data_46783bad4c73bbfec1ae1dcf3e5a92ae
#
_entry.id   46783bad4c73bbfec1ae1dcf3e5a92ae
#
_cell.length_a   1.000
_cell.length_b   1.000
_cell.length_c   1.000
_cell.angle_alpha   90.00
_cell.angle_beta   90.00
_cell.angle_gamma   90.00
#
_symmetry.space_group_name_H-M   'P 1'
#
loop_
_entity.id
_entity.type
_entity.pdbx_description
1 polymer ?
#
loop_
_entity_poly.entity_id
_entity_poly.type
_entity_poly.pdbx_seq_one_letter_code
_entity_poly.pdbx_strand_id
1 'polypeptide(L)'
;MINIRPDEISSIIREQIEKYDQDVKVDNIGTVLQVGDGIARVYGLDQAMSGELLEFSDKTIGIALNLENDNVGVVLMGTGRQILEGSTVKATGRIAQIPVGDAFLGRVVNPLGVPIDGKGEIVSSDSRLVESMAPGIISRKSVCEPLQTGITSIDAMIPIGRGQRELIIGDRQTGKTAIAVDTIINQQKEDVVCVYVGIGQKASTVAQVVNVLEEKNAMSYTIVVSASANDPATLQYIAPYSGAALAEYFMYKGKATLVIYDDLTKQAMAYRQMSLLLRRPPGREAYPGDVFYLHSRLLERAAKLSDALGGGSMTALPIIETQASDVSAYIPTNVISITDGQIFLSNDLFNSGIRPAINVGISVSRVGSAAQTKAMKKVAGKMKLELAQFAELEAFSQFASDLDEATQKQLARGTRLRELLKQPQNSPLSVGEQVALIFTGINGYLDDLAVSDVKSYCLSFIKYLATSQNPYLEIIRTTNQFTDEAEASLKQAIAESKDLFIKSK
;
A
#
# COMPACT_ATOMS: atom_id res chain seq x y z
N MET A 1 65.73 27.17 37.60
CA MET A 1 64.94 28.22 36.98
C MET A 1 64.83 27.85 35.51
N ILE A 2 63.72 27.43 35.03
CA ILE A 2 63.53 27.11 33.61
C ILE A 2 63.25 28.44 32.91
N ASN A 3 64.28 28.87 32.11
CA ASN A 3 64.16 30.07 31.28
C ASN A 3 63.32 29.73 30.04
N ILE A 4 61.97 30.01 30.10
CA ILE A 4 61.14 29.93 28.97
C ILE A 4 61.40 31.16 28.09
N ARG A 5 61.76 30.93 26.83
CA ARG A 5 62.06 32.03 25.88
C ARG A 5 60.77 32.66 25.43
N PRO A 6 60.67 33.98 25.24
CA PRO A 6 59.50 34.69 24.80
C PRO A 6 58.90 34.15 23.47
N ASP A 7 59.76 33.64 22.61
CA ASP A 7 59.36 33.07 21.30
C ASP A 7 58.63 31.74 21.43
N GLU A 8 58.95 30.92 22.45
CA GLU A 8 58.22 29.68 22.74
C GLU A 8 56.83 29.95 23.30
N ILE A 9 56.69 31.00 24.09
CA ILE A 9 55.38 31.44 24.60
C ILE A 9 54.50 31.95 23.43
N SER A 10 55.10 32.71 22.51
CA SER A 10 54.38 33.23 21.34
C SER A 10 53.97 32.10 20.38
N SER A 11 54.80 31.06 20.21
CA SER A 11 54.42 29.91 19.35
C SER A 11 53.34 29.04 19.99
N ILE A 12 53.37 28.83 21.30
CA ILE A 12 52.34 28.07 22.04
C ILE A 12 51.00 28.84 22.03
N ILE A 13 51.05 30.16 22.20
CA ILE A 13 49.84 30.99 22.13
C ILE A 13 49.27 30.99 20.71
N ARG A 14 50.10 31.06 19.68
CA ARG A 14 49.68 30.99 18.30
C ARG A 14 49.09 29.63 17.96
N GLU A 15 49.67 28.54 18.39
CA GLU A 15 49.18 27.21 18.22
C GLU A 15 47.86 26.99 19.00
N GLN A 16 47.70 27.60 20.16
CA GLN A 16 46.43 27.58 20.90
C GLN A 16 45.36 28.44 20.24
N ILE A 17 45.70 29.58 19.65
CA ILE A 17 44.79 30.44 18.92
C ILE A 17 44.35 29.76 17.61
N GLU A 18 45.30 29.13 16.86
CA GLU A 18 44.97 28.36 15.66
C GLU A 18 44.13 27.11 15.99
N LYS A 19 44.29 26.48 17.14
CA LYS A 19 43.42 25.42 17.62
C LYS A 19 42.06 25.95 18.16
N TYR A 20 41.98 27.20 18.53
CA TYR A 20 40.76 27.86 18.97
C TYR A 20 39.87 28.31 17.81
N ASP A 21 40.46 28.42 16.60
CA ASP A 21 39.73 28.73 15.35
C ASP A 21 39.19 27.47 14.65
N GLN A 22 39.26 26.30 15.34
CA GLN A 22 38.45 25.17 14.97
C GLN A 22 37.02 25.49 15.40
N ASP A 23 36.19 25.77 14.40
CA ASP A 23 34.74 25.90 14.44
C ASP A 23 34.14 25.65 15.83
N VAL A 24 33.79 26.72 16.54
CA VAL A 24 32.84 26.66 17.62
C VAL A 24 31.53 26.20 16.95
N LYS A 25 31.31 24.90 16.84
CA LYS A 25 30.01 24.37 16.60
C LYS A 25 29.18 24.83 17.76
N VAL A 26 28.41 25.87 17.53
CA VAL A 26 27.34 26.27 18.46
C VAL A 26 26.35 25.11 18.42
N ASP A 27 26.54 24.17 19.34
CA ASP A 27 25.58 23.09 19.52
C ASP A 27 24.29 23.77 19.96
N ASN A 28 23.27 23.73 19.11
CA ASN A 28 21.93 24.23 19.42
C ASN A 28 21.33 23.28 20.47
N ILE A 29 21.49 23.62 21.73
CA ILE A 29 21.10 22.80 22.89
C ILE A 29 19.89 23.44 23.54
N GLY A 30 18.84 22.65 23.72
CA GLY A 30 17.66 23.02 24.46
C GLY A 30 17.53 22.28 25.79
N THR A 31 16.57 22.72 26.59
CA THR A 31 16.21 22.10 27.87
C THR A 31 14.76 21.66 27.84
N VAL A 32 14.49 20.46 28.32
CA VAL A 32 13.12 19.91 28.43
C VAL A 32 12.37 20.68 29.52
N LEU A 33 11.30 21.38 29.14
CA LEU A 33 10.39 22.06 30.07
C LEU A 33 9.34 21.08 30.63
N GLN A 34 8.84 20.20 29.80
CA GLN A 34 7.78 19.26 30.15
C GLN A 34 7.92 18.00 29.26
N VAL A 35 7.71 16.83 29.84
CA VAL A 35 7.65 15.56 29.11
C VAL A 35 6.47 14.73 29.61
N GLY A 36 5.77 14.07 28.68
CA GLY A 36 4.66 13.17 29.00
C GLY A 36 3.98 12.66 27.73
N ASP A 37 3.43 11.45 27.79
CA ASP A 37 2.64 10.82 26.73
C ASP A 37 3.31 10.78 25.35
N GLY A 38 4.64 10.66 25.32
CA GLY A 38 5.42 10.60 24.08
C GLY A 38 5.71 11.98 23.45
N ILE A 39 5.46 13.06 24.17
CA ILE A 39 5.75 14.45 23.74
C ILE A 39 6.66 15.12 24.75
N ALA A 40 7.59 15.95 24.25
CA ALA A 40 8.39 16.84 25.05
C ALA A 40 8.23 18.29 24.56
N ARG A 41 8.22 19.25 25.48
CA ARG A 41 8.37 20.67 25.19
C ARG A 41 9.77 21.08 25.57
N VAL A 42 10.48 21.67 24.63
CA VAL A 42 11.89 22.03 24.76
C VAL A 42 12.07 23.52 24.55
N TYR A 43 12.78 24.15 25.44
CA TYR A 43 13.17 25.57 25.37
C TYR A 43 14.58 25.71 24.82
N GLY A 44 14.88 26.78 24.09
CA GLY A 44 16.24 27.16 23.69
C GLY A 44 16.73 26.49 22.39
N LEU A 45 15.85 25.94 21.55
CA LEU A 45 16.15 25.40 20.22
C LEU A 45 15.76 26.39 19.12
N ASP A 46 16.27 27.62 19.18
CA ASP A 46 15.83 28.73 18.32
C ASP A 46 16.13 28.53 16.82
N GLN A 47 17.08 27.66 16.49
CA GLN A 47 17.46 27.35 15.11
C GLN A 47 16.91 26.01 14.61
N ALA A 48 16.10 25.32 15.41
CA ALA A 48 15.55 24.04 15.02
C ALA A 48 14.57 24.17 13.85
N MET A 49 14.70 23.25 12.87
CA MET A 49 13.81 23.20 11.71
C MET A 49 12.61 22.28 11.99
N SER A 50 11.50 22.57 11.35
CA SER A 50 10.36 21.64 11.36
C SER A 50 10.74 20.31 10.70
N GLY A 51 10.45 19.19 11.39
CA GLY A 51 10.85 17.84 10.94
C GLY A 51 12.30 17.45 11.29
N GLU A 52 13.03 18.29 12.02
CA GLU A 52 14.38 18.01 12.44
C GLU A 52 14.41 16.94 13.54
N LEU A 53 15.43 16.07 13.46
CA LEU A 53 15.72 15.10 14.50
C LEU A 53 16.44 15.77 15.67
N LEU A 54 15.95 15.52 16.85
CA LEU A 54 16.50 16.01 18.12
C LEU A 54 16.95 14.81 18.96
N GLU A 55 18.16 14.88 19.50
CA GLU A 55 18.74 13.85 20.34
C GLU A 55 18.65 14.27 21.82
N PHE A 56 18.01 13.44 22.63
CA PHE A 56 17.91 13.61 24.06
C PHE A 56 19.11 12.99 24.80
N SER A 57 19.35 13.38 26.04
CA SER A 57 20.45 12.91 26.86
C SER A 57 20.50 11.39 27.05
N ASP A 58 19.37 10.70 26.95
CA ASP A 58 19.23 9.24 27.02
C ASP A 58 19.36 8.55 25.64
N LYS A 59 19.75 9.30 24.60
CA LYS A 59 19.82 8.89 23.18
C LYS A 59 18.46 8.61 22.52
N THR A 60 17.37 8.94 23.19
CA THR A 60 16.05 8.92 22.53
C THR A 60 16.04 9.99 21.45
N ILE A 61 15.50 9.64 20.29
CA ILE A 61 15.33 10.56 19.17
C ILE A 61 13.92 11.13 19.22
N GLY A 62 13.80 12.43 18.99
CA GLY A 62 12.53 13.12 18.80
C GLY A 62 12.48 13.86 17.47
N ILE A 63 11.29 14.21 17.02
CA ILE A 63 11.05 15.08 15.85
C ILE A 63 10.44 16.39 16.29
N ALA A 64 11.00 17.52 15.87
CA ALA A 64 10.44 18.84 16.04
C ALA A 64 9.20 19.00 15.13
N LEU A 65 8.00 19.05 15.71
CA LEU A 65 6.75 19.17 14.96
C LEU A 65 6.05 20.53 15.12
N ASN A 66 6.19 21.16 16.27
CA ASN A 66 5.56 22.44 16.54
C ASN A 66 6.63 23.45 16.97
N LEU A 67 6.86 24.47 16.16
CA LEU A 67 7.80 25.54 16.46
C LEU A 67 7.00 26.73 16.97
N GLU A 68 7.11 27.02 18.26
CA GLU A 68 6.52 28.18 18.92
C GLU A 68 7.61 29.21 19.26
N ASN A 69 7.23 30.43 19.58
CA ASN A 69 8.21 31.49 19.82
C ASN A 69 9.16 31.19 21.00
N ASP A 70 8.66 30.50 22.02
CA ASP A 70 9.40 30.27 23.27
C ASP A 70 9.73 28.78 23.48
N ASN A 71 9.19 27.88 22.71
CA ASN A 71 9.41 26.45 22.86
C ASN A 71 9.20 25.67 21.56
N VAL A 72 9.78 24.48 21.51
CA VAL A 72 9.60 23.51 20.43
C VAL A 72 8.83 22.31 20.96
N GLY A 73 7.71 22.00 20.32
CA GLY A 73 6.94 20.77 20.56
C GLY A 73 7.59 19.61 19.82
N VAL A 74 8.11 18.66 20.58
CA VAL A 74 8.87 17.51 20.09
C VAL A 74 8.07 16.25 20.32
N VAL A 75 7.99 15.39 19.32
CA VAL A 75 7.36 14.08 19.44
C VAL A 75 8.45 13.02 19.53
N LEU A 76 8.39 12.19 20.58
CA LEU A 76 9.43 11.21 20.89
C LEU A 76 9.24 9.94 20.05
N MET A 77 10.31 9.44 19.47
CA MET A 77 10.35 8.17 18.73
C MET A 77 10.68 6.97 19.64
N GLY A 78 10.22 7.02 20.85
CA GLY A 78 10.46 6.00 21.87
C GLY A 78 9.56 6.19 23.08
N THR A 79 9.79 5.42 24.13
CA THR A 79 8.96 5.47 25.34
C THR A 79 9.20 6.72 26.18
N GLY A 80 10.34 7.42 25.98
CA GLY A 80 10.70 8.62 26.73
C GLY A 80 10.78 8.47 28.25
N ARG A 81 10.85 7.24 28.77
CA ARG A 81 10.75 6.98 30.23
C ARG A 81 11.92 7.49 31.03
N GLN A 82 13.06 7.72 30.39
CA GLN A 82 14.28 8.20 31.06
C GLN A 82 14.49 9.71 30.87
N ILE A 83 13.63 10.37 30.10
CA ILE A 83 13.69 11.80 29.91
C ILE A 83 12.99 12.48 31.07
N LEU A 84 13.70 13.39 31.73
CA LEU A 84 13.20 14.17 32.84
C LEU A 84 13.09 15.66 32.48
N GLU A 85 12.27 16.42 33.21
CA GLU A 85 12.29 17.88 33.13
C GLU A 85 13.69 18.38 33.50
N GLY A 86 14.20 19.37 32.75
CA GLY A 86 15.57 19.83 32.85
C GLY A 86 16.61 19.03 32.06
N SER A 87 16.24 17.90 31.45
CA SER A 87 17.15 17.15 30.57
C SER A 87 17.58 17.99 29.37
N THR A 88 18.80 17.76 28.89
CA THR A 88 19.34 18.43 27.70
C THR A 88 18.89 17.74 26.42
N VAL A 89 18.64 18.53 25.39
CA VAL A 89 18.26 18.10 24.03
C VAL A 89 19.16 18.81 23.05
N LYS A 90 19.72 18.06 22.11
CA LYS A 90 20.62 18.57 21.07
C LYS A 90 19.94 18.52 19.71
N ALA A 91 19.92 19.64 18.99
CA ALA A 91 19.54 19.66 17.58
C ALA A 91 20.62 18.97 16.74
N THR A 92 20.19 18.08 15.84
CA THR A 92 21.12 17.29 15.01
C THR A 92 21.45 17.95 13.68
N GLY A 93 20.74 19.00 13.29
CA GLY A 93 20.83 19.62 11.96
C GLY A 93 20.35 18.71 10.82
N ARG A 94 19.69 17.59 11.14
CA ARG A 94 19.22 16.59 10.16
C ARG A 94 17.71 16.46 10.20
N ILE A 95 17.10 16.58 9.04
CA ILE A 95 15.67 16.25 8.86
C ILE A 95 15.51 14.73 8.92
N ALA A 96 14.37 14.26 9.39
CA ALA A 96 14.06 12.84 9.55
C ALA A 96 14.36 12.04 8.27
N GLN A 97 15.25 11.08 8.38
CA GLN A 97 15.72 10.20 7.30
C GLN A 97 15.61 8.74 7.71
N ILE A 98 15.45 7.87 6.70
CA ILE A 98 15.49 6.42 6.87
C ILE A 98 16.60 5.84 5.97
N PRO A 99 17.36 4.85 6.45
CA PRO A 99 18.27 4.11 5.59
C PRO A 99 17.49 3.34 4.53
N VAL A 100 17.98 3.31 3.29
CA VAL A 100 17.35 2.66 2.15
C VAL A 100 18.36 1.85 1.37
N GLY A 101 17.95 0.79 0.70
CA GLY A 101 18.85 -0.04 -0.09
C GLY A 101 18.28 -1.38 -0.47
N ASP A 102 18.97 -2.08 -1.36
CA ASP A 102 18.59 -3.44 -1.79
C ASP A 102 18.66 -4.45 -0.63
N ALA A 103 19.47 -4.17 0.41
CA ALA A 103 19.59 -4.99 1.62
C ALA A 103 18.32 -5.06 2.48
N PHE A 104 17.34 -4.20 2.21
CA PHE A 104 16.03 -4.22 2.88
C PHE A 104 15.07 -5.26 2.31
N LEU A 105 15.34 -5.79 1.11
CA LEU A 105 14.50 -6.84 0.50
C LEU A 105 14.50 -8.10 1.38
N GLY A 106 13.32 -8.65 1.63
CA GLY A 106 13.15 -9.83 2.47
C GLY A 106 13.19 -9.56 3.97
N ARG A 107 13.24 -8.29 4.40
CA ARG A 107 13.39 -7.90 5.80
C ARG A 107 12.09 -7.32 6.37
N VAL A 108 11.94 -7.49 7.69
CA VAL A 108 10.89 -6.84 8.48
C VAL A 108 11.56 -5.80 9.37
N VAL A 109 11.14 -4.54 9.19
CA VAL A 109 11.75 -3.38 9.88
C VAL A 109 10.70 -2.55 10.61
N ASN A 110 11.15 -1.78 11.59
CA ASN A 110 10.34 -0.75 12.20
C ASN A 110 10.34 0.54 11.34
N PRO A 111 9.54 1.57 11.65
CA PRO A 111 9.50 2.81 10.88
C PRO A 111 10.81 3.61 10.83
N LEU A 112 11.78 3.28 11.68
CA LEU A 112 13.13 3.90 11.69
C LEU A 112 14.14 3.12 10.84
N GLY A 113 13.72 2.02 10.18
CA GLY A 113 14.61 1.16 9.38
C GLY A 113 15.40 0.14 10.22
N VAL A 114 15.10 0.01 11.52
CA VAL A 114 15.74 -0.99 12.38
C VAL A 114 15.08 -2.34 12.17
N PRO A 115 15.84 -3.43 11.91
CA PRO A 115 15.28 -4.75 11.72
C PRO A 115 14.67 -5.30 13.02
N ILE A 116 13.51 -5.94 12.87
CA ILE A 116 12.77 -6.59 13.96
C ILE A 116 12.53 -8.09 13.70
N ASP A 117 13.13 -8.62 12.64
CA ASP A 117 12.98 -10.02 12.18
C ASP A 117 14.03 -10.99 12.76
N GLY A 118 14.93 -10.50 13.61
CA GLY A 118 15.99 -11.32 14.17
C GLY A 118 17.08 -11.78 13.21
N LYS A 119 17.08 -11.31 11.94
CA LYS A 119 18.05 -11.68 10.90
C LYS A 119 19.33 -10.82 10.91
N GLY A 120 19.61 -10.10 12.00
CA GLY A 120 20.78 -9.24 12.15
C GLY A 120 20.62 -7.83 11.55
N GLU A 121 21.64 -6.98 11.73
CA GLU A 121 21.62 -5.59 11.28
C GLU A 121 21.60 -5.48 9.76
N ILE A 122 21.01 -4.40 9.24
CA ILE A 122 20.97 -4.07 7.81
C ILE A 122 22.03 -2.99 7.58
N VAL A 123 23.05 -3.31 6.79
CA VAL A 123 24.06 -2.34 6.39
C VAL A 123 23.60 -1.62 5.13
N SER A 124 23.40 -0.32 5.22
CA SER A 124 23.07 0.55 4.08
C SER A 124 23.91 1.81 4.11
N SER A 125 24.38 2.23 2.93
CA SER A 125 25.11 3.49 2.74
C SER A 125 24.18 4.65 2.35
N ASP A 126 22.99 4.34 1.85
CA ASP A 126 22.07 5.32 1.30
C ASP A 126 20.97 5.66 2.33
N SER A 127 20.53 6.90 2.34
CA SER A 127 19.41 7.36 3.15
C SER A 127 18.48 8.25 2.32
N ARG A 128 17.20 8.27 2.67
CA ARG A 128 16.20 9.15 2.07
C ARG A 128 15.41 9.87 3.15
N LEU A 129 14.97 11.09 2.83
CA LEU A 129 14.06 11.84 3.68
C LEU A 129 12.75 11.05 3.86
N VAL A 130 12.28 10.96 5.09
CA VAL A 130 10.99 10.33 5.40
C VAL A 130 9.86 11.13 4.75
N GLU A 131 9.91 12.45 4.87
CA GLU A 131 9.00 13.36 4.17
C GLU A 131 9.75 13.99 2.98
N SER A 132 9.51 13.49 1.77
CA SER A 132 10.03 14.04 0.52
C SER A 132 8.90 14.64 -0.31
N MET A 133 9.24 15.62 -1.14
CA MET A 133 8.29 16.21 -2.09
C MET A 133 7.88 15.19 -3.14
N ALA A 134 6.60 15.19 -3.50
CA ALA A 134 6.08 14.40 -4.61
C ALA A 134 6.70 14.84 -5.95
N PRO A 135 6.85 13.92 -6.93
CA PRO A 135 7.29 14.28 -8.27
C PRO A 135 6.41 15.37 -8.88
N GLY A 136 7.01 16.39 -9.48
CA GLY A 136 6.30 17.47 -10.14
C GLY A 136 5.59 17.01 -11.44
N ILE A 137 4.77 17.88 -12.03
CA ILE A 137 3.96 17.56 -13.22
C ILE A 137 4.83 17.10 -14.40
N ILE A 138 5.92 17.80 -14.68
CA ILE A 138 6.85 17.49 -15.80
C ILE A 138 7.56 16.14 -15.57
N SER A 139 7.74 15.75 -14.31
CA SER A 139 8.41 14.52 -13.93
C SER A 139 7.52 13.28 -14.06
N ARG A 140 6.23 13.44 -14.35
CA ARG A 140 5.24 12.36 -14.42
C ARG A 140 4.93 11.98 -15.86
N LYS A 141 4.57 10.70 -16.04
CA LYS A 141 4.00 10.15 -17.28
C LYS A 141 2.60 9.60 -16.97
N SER A 142 1.72 9.61 -17.97
CA SER A 142 0.38 9.01 -17.81
C SER A 142 0.47 7.52 -17.53
N VAL A 143 -0.39 7.05 -16.64
CA VAL A 143 -0.50 5.63 -16.28
C VAL A 143 -1.12 4.86 -17.43
N CYS A 144 -0.38 3.89 -17.99
CA CYS A 144 -0.83 3.06 -19.11
C CYS A 144 -0.38 1.59 -19.00
N GLU A 145 0.44 1.26 -18.01
CA GLU A 145 0.93 -0.11 -17.77
C GLU A 145 0.08 -0.77 -16.69
N PRO A 146 -0.44 -2.00 -16.90
CA PRO A 146 -1.23 -2.68 -15.89
C PRO A 146 -0.38 -3.14 -14.70
N LEU A 147 -0.94 -3.02 -13.49
CA LEU A 147 -0.52 -3.75 -12.32
C LEU A 147 -1.48 -4.93 -12.14
N GLN A 148 -1.02 -6.14 -12.39
CA GLN A 148 -1.86 -7.32 -12.26
C GLN A 148 -2.00 -7.72 -10.79
N THR A 149 -3.23 -7.70 -10.28
CA THR A 149 -3.51 -8.10 -8.89
C THR A 149 -3.64 -9.62 -8.74
N GLY A 150 -3.94 -10.32 -9.84
CA GLY A 150 -4.26 -11.75 -9.83
C GLY A 150 -5.68 -12.04 -9.33
N ILE A 151 -6.48 -11.00 -9.08
CA ILE A 151 -7.87 -11.11 -8.64
C ILE A 151 -8.78 -10.77 -9.81
N THR A 152 -9.50 -11.75 -10.31
CA THR A 152 -10.29 -11.66 -11.54
C THR A 152 -11.29 -10.50 -11.52
N SER A 153 -11.95 -10.26 -10.40
CA SER A 153 -12.94 -9.18 -10.27
C SER A 153 -12.29 -7.78 -10.34
N ILE A 154 -11.05 -7.62 -9.85
CA ILE A 154 -10.31 -6.35 -9.90
C ILE A 154 -9.75 -6.14 -11.31
N ASP A 155 -8.96 -7.07 -11.80
CA ASP A 155 -8.25 -6.92 -13.08
C ASP A 155 -9.22 -6.79 -14.27
N ALA A 156 -10.41 -7.39 -14.18
CA ALA A 156 -11.44 -7.29 -15.20
C ALA A 156 -12.26 -5.99 -15.15
N MET A 157 -12.62 -5.49 -13.96
CA MET A 157 -13.64 -4.45 -13.82
C MET A 157 -13.14 -3.15 -13.18
N ILE A 158 -12.07 -3.22 -12.39
CA ILE A 158 -11.48 -2.11 -11.64
C ILE A 158 -9.96 -2.16 -11.80
N PRO A 159 -9.44 -2.12 -13.06
CA PRO A 159 -8.03 -2.34 -13.31
C PRO A 159 -7.17 -1.26 -12.66
N ILE A 160 -6.01 -1.68 -12.15
CA ILE A 160 -5.02 -0.83 -11.49
C ILE A 160 -3.82 -0.68 -12.42
N GLY A 161 -3.32 0.54 -12.58
CA GLY A 161 -2.12 0.80 -13.36
C GLY A 161 -0.89 1.06 -12.50
N ARG A 162 0.29 0.82 -13.07
CA ARG A 162 1.57 1.10 -12.42
C ARG A 162 1.76 2.61 -12.26
N GLY A 163 1.78 3.07 -11.01
CA GLY A 163 1.82 4.50 -10.65
C GLY A 163 0.48 5.09 -10.22
N GLN A 164 -0.58 4.28 -10.17
CA GLN A 164 -1.91 4.67 -9.72
C GLN A 164 -2.04 4.56 -8.20
N ARG A 165 -2.98 5.33 -7.63
CA ARG A 165 -3.40 5.25 -6.23
C ARG A 165 -4.81 4.69 -6.19
N GLU A 166 -4.97 3.45 -5.75
CA GLU A 166 -6.28 2.80 -5.68
C GLU A 166 -6.62 2.46 -4.23
N LEU A 167 -7.70 3.03 -3.73
CA LEU A 167 -8.13 2.83 -2.36
C LEU A 167 -8.84 1.48 -2.18
N ILE A 168 -8.48 0.74 -1.13
CA ILE A 168 -9.23 -0.43 -0.67
C ILE A 168 -10.00 -0.02 0.58
N ILE A 169 -11.32 -0.01 0.51
CA ILE A 169 -12.19 0.50 1.58
C ILE A 169 -13.27 -0.52 1.96
N GLY A 170 -13.57 -0.63 3.24
CA GLY A 170 -14.62 -1.52 3.76
C GLY A 170 -14.51 -1.74 5.27
N ASP A 171 -15.50 -2.40 5.83
CA ASP A 171 -15.57 -2.69 7.26
C ASP A 171 -14.51 -3.69 7.72
N ARG A 172 -14.39 -3.87 9.04
CA ARG A 172 -13.48 -4.86 9.62
C ARG A 172 -13.75 -6.25 9.08
N GLN A 173 -12.68 -7.03 8.85
CA GLN A 173 -12.75 -8.43 8.43
C GLN A 173 -13.46 -8.70 7.09
N THR A 174 -13.60 -7.72 6.22
CA THR A 174 -14.17 -7.88 4.87
C THR A 174 -13.17 -8.40 3.82
N GLY A 175 -11.91 -8.63 4.21
CA GLY A 175 -10.88 -9.17 3.33
C GLY A 175 -9.94 -8.14 2.70
N LYS A 176 -9.87 -6.90 3.21
CA LYS A 176 -8.98 -5.84 2.70
C LYS A 176 -7.51 -6.27 2.63
N THR A 177 -6.98 -6.76 3.76
CA THR A 177 -5.60 -7.27 3.84
C THR A 177 -5.37 -8.47 2.92
N ALA A 178 -6.38 -9.35 2.73
CA ALA A 178 -6.26 -10.49 1.83
C ALA A 178 -6.05 -10.06 0.37
N ILE A 179 -6.81 -9.05 -0.11
CA ILE A 179 -6.61 -8.47 -1.45
C ILE A 179 -5.20 -7.91 -1.59
N ALA A 180 -4.71 -7.19 -0.57
CA ALA A 180 -3.37 -6.63 -0.57
C ALA A 180 -2.28 -7.72 -0.64
N VAL A 181 -2.41 -8.78 0.17
CA VAL A 181 -1.48 -9.91 0.19
C VAL A 181 -1.50 -10.69 -1.14
N ASP A 182 -2.70 -10.97 -1.69
CA ASP A 182 -2.84 -11.63 -2.99
C ASP A 182 -2.19 -10.81 -4.11
N THR A 183 -2.34 -9.47 -4.06
CA THR A 183 -1.67 -8.58 -5.01
C THR A 183 -0.15 -8.67 -4.90
N ILE A 184 0.43 -8.72 -3.68
CA ILE A 184 1.88 -8.91 -3.50
C ILE A 184 2.31 -10.26 -4.07
N ILE A 185 1.61 -11.35 -3.74
CA ILE A 185 1.97 -12.70 -4.20
C ILE A 185 2.00 -12.76 -5.74
N ASN A 186 1.08 -12.08 -6.39
CA ASN A 186 1.02 -12.07 -7.86
C ASN A 186 2.20 -11.34 -8.53
N GLN A 187 2.94 -10.47 -7.80
CA GLN A 187 4.06 -9.72 -8.37
C GLN A 187 5.33 -10.54 -8.60
N GLN A 188 5.37 -11.80 -8.19
CA GLN A 188 6.57 -12.66 -8.32
C GLN A 188 7.15 -12.71 -9.74
N LYS A 189 6.29 -12.64 -10.77
CA LYS A 189 6.70 -12.74 -12.20
C LYS A 189 6.68 -11.39 -12.91
N GLU A 190 6.36 -10.31 -12.22
CA GLU A 190 6.07 -8.99 -12.80
C GLU A 190 7.21 -7.98 -12.56
N ASP A 191 8.31 -8.39 -11.92
CA ASP A 191 9.47 -7.54 -11.56
C ASP A 191 9.06 -6.26 -10.81
N VAL A 192 8.16 -6.41 -9.84
CA VAL A 192 7.68 -5.31 -8.99
C VAL A 192 8.20 -5.50 -7.57
N VAL A 193 8.86 -4.48 -7.02
CA VAL A 193 9.27 -4.46 -5.62
C VAL A 193 8.08 -4.04 -4.76
N CYS A 194 7.78 -4.83 -3.74
CA CYS A 194 6.64 -4.58 -2.87
C CYS A 194 7.08 -4.04 -1.50
N VAL A 195 6.32 -3.11 -0.95
CA VAL A 195 6.48 -2.61 0.42
C VAL A 195 5.13 -2.73 1.13
N TYR A 196 5.06 -3.56 2.15
CA TYR A 196 3.87 -3.68 2.99
C TYR A 196 4.09 -2.91 4.28
N VAL A 197 3.20 -1.96 4.57
CA VAL A 197 3.27 -1.11 5.77
C VAL A 197 2.10 -1.44 6.69
N GLY A 198 2.38 -2.15 7.78
CA GLY A 198 1.42 -2.43 8.84
C GLY A 198 1.39 -1.30 9.87
N ILE A 199 0.25 -0.60 9.98
CA ILE A 199 0.10 0.58 10.84
C ILE A 199 -0.89 0.28 11.96
N GLY A 200 -0.44 0.31 13.21
CA GLY A 200 -1.29 0.06 14.37
C GLY A 200 -1.93 -1.34 14.37
N GLN A 201 -1.35 -2.29 13.65
CA GLN A 201 -1.78 -3.68 13.59
C GLN A 201 -1.29 -4.47 14.82
N LYS A 202 -2.00 -5.54 15.16
CA LYS A 202 -1.49 -6.48 16.17
C LYS A 202 -0.26 -7.19 15.61
N ALA A 203 0.78 -7.37 16.41
CA ALA A 203 2.00 -8.08 15.99
C ALA A 203 1.70 -9.47 15.42
N SER A 204 0.72 -10.19 15.97
CA SER A 204 0.27 -11.50 15.45
C SER A 204 -0.30 -11.41 14.02
N THR A 205 -1.01 -10.33 13.68
CA THR A 205 -1.55 -10.14 12.33
C THR A 205 -0.43 -9.90 11.32
N VAL A 206 0.54 -9.05 11.68
CA VAL A 206 1.72 -8.80 10.82
C VAL A 206 2.53 -10.10 10.65
N ALA A 207 2.72 -10.86 11.72
CA ALA A 207 3.41 -12.16 11.65
C ALA A 207 2.69 -13.15 10.72
N GLN A 208 1.36 -13.20 10.73
CA GLN A 208 0.59 -14.02 9.77
C GLN A 208 0.80 -13.59 8.33
N VAL A 209 0.82 -12.29 8.05
CA VAL A 209 1.11 -11.77 6.70
C VAL A 209 2.53 -12.17 6.28
N VAL A 210 3.53 -12.00 7.14
CA VAL A 210 4.92 -12.39 6.85
C VAL A 210 5.02 -13.88 6.56
N ASN A 211 4.40 -14.73 7.37
CA ASN A 211 4.40 -16.18 7.17
C ASN A 211 3.79 -16.57 5.81
N VAL A 212 2.64 -15.98 5.45
CA VAL A 212 2.01 -16.24 4.14
C VAL A 212 2.93 -15.80 2.98
N LEU A 213 3.58 -14.64 3.12
CA LEU A 213 4.53 -14.15 2.10
C LEU A 213 5.78 -15.05 2.01
N GLU A 214 6.28 -15.59 3.13
CA GLU A 214 7.38 -16.55 3.14
C GLU A 214 6.98 -17.88 2.50
N GLU A 215 5.83 -18.45 2.86
CA GLU A 215 5.29 -19.68 2.25
C GLU A 215 5.12 -19.59 0.73
N LYS A 216 4.76 -18.39 0.24
CA LYS A 216 4.62 -18.12 -1.20
C LYS A 216 5.88 -17.62 -1.88
N ASN A 217 7.03 -17.59 -1.19
CA ASN A 217 8.31 -17.03 -1.67
C ASN A 217 8.22 -15.56 -2.10
N ALA A 218 7.24 -14.81 -1.59
CA ALA A 218 7.03 -13.42 -1.93
C ALA A 218 7.92 -12.46 -1.12
N MET A 219 8.52 -12.91 -0.02
CA MET A 219 9.43 -12.08 0.79
C MET A 219 10.69 -11.64 0.01
N SER A 220 11.16 -12.41 -0.97
CA SER A 220 12.39 -12.10 -1.72
C SER A 220 12.36 -10.74 -2.44
N TYR A 221 11.18 -10.23 -2.78
CA TYR A 221 10.96 -8.93 -3.42
C TYR A 221 10.08 -7.99 -2.57
N THR A 222 9.84 -8.34 -1.30
CA THR A 222 8.97 -7.57 -0.40
C THR A 222 9.74 -7.06 0.80
N ILE A 223 9.46 -5.82 1.19
CA ILE A 223 9.90 -5.20 2.45
C ILE A 223 8.66 -5.02 3.33
N VAL A 224 8.77 -5.41 4.60
CA VAL A 224 7.68 -5.21 5.58
C VAL A 224 8.09 -4.13 6.57
N VAL A 225 7.32 -3.05 6.66
CA VAL A 225 7.47 -2.01 7.67
C VAL A 225 6.35 -2.19 8.69
N SER A 226 6.69 -2.38 9.96
CA SER A 226 5.70 -2.61 11.00
C SER A 226 5.77 -1.57 12.11
N ALA A 227 4.66 -0.88 12.33
CA ALA A 227 4.38 -0.12 13.55
C ALA A 227 3.20 -0.77 14.25
N SER A 228 3.46 -1.51 15.32
CA SER A 228 2.44 -2.28 16.02
C SER A 228 1.49 -1.38 16.82
N ALA A 229 0.36 -1.94 17.25
CA ALA A 229 -0.58 -1.21 18.11
C ALA A 229 0.00 -0.85 19.51
N ASN A 230 1.10 -1.50 19.91
CA ASN A 230 1.80 -1.21 21.17
C ASN A 230 2.87 -0.14 21.01
N ASP A 231 3.22 0.23 19.77
CA ASP A 231 4.21 1.26 19.50
C ASP A 231 3.64 2.65 19.72
N PRO A 232 4.47 3.63 20.09
CA PRO A 232 4.06 5.02 20.22
C PRO A 232 3.34 5.55 18.96
N ALA A 233 2.38 6.46 19.17
CA ALA A 233 1.63 7.08 18.07
C ALA A 233 2.56 7.72 17.02
N THR A 234 3.72 8.21 17.42
CA THR A 234 4.76 8.75 16.53
C THR A 234 5.24 7.75 15.50
N LEU A 235 5.53 6.52 15.92
CA LEU A 235 5.97 5.47 15.00
C LEU A 235 4.86 5.06 14.04
N GLN A 236 3.62 5.00 14.52
CA GLN A 236 2.46 4.73 13.66
C GLN A 236 2.22 5.85 12.64
N TYR A 237 2.47 7.10 13.02
CA TYR A 237 2.39 8.26 12.13
C TYR A 237 3.44 8.22 11.02
N ILE A 238 4.70 7.88 11.35
CA ILE A 238 5.83 7.91 10.42
C ILE A 238 5.84 6.69 9.51
N ALA A 239 5.34 5.53 9.96
CA ALA A 239 5.43 4.26 9.24
C ALA A 239 5.09 4.34 7.74
N PRO A 240 3.97 4.94 7.30
CA PRO A 240 3.66 5.02 5.88
C PRO A 240 4.63 5.91 5.09
N TYR A 241 5.17 6.96 5.70
CA TYR A 241 6.18 7.79 5.06
C TYR A 241 7.51 7.05 4.89
N SER A 242 7.91 6.27 5.90
CA SER A 242 9.09 5.41 5.82
C SER A 242 8.93 4.34 4.74
N GLY A 243 7.74 3.71 4.66
CA GLY A 243 7.43 2.77 3.59
C GLY A 243 7.48 3.41 2.20
N ALA A 244 6.95 4.64 2.06
CA ALA A 244 7.05 5.40 0.83
C ALA A 244 8.51 5.72 0.45
N ALA A 245 9.35 6.12 1.41
CA ALA A 245 10.76 6.41 1.16
C ALA A 245 11.55 5.17 0.69
N LEU A 246 11.25 3.99 1.26
CA LEU A 246 11.81 2.71 0.81
C LEU A 246 11.37 2.38 -0.62
N ALA A 247 10.08 2.54 -0.95
CA ALA A 247 9.56 2.30 -2.30
C ALA A 247 10.14 3.29 -3.33
N GLU A 248 10.26 4.58 -2.97
CA GLU A 248 10.86 5.61 -3.82
C GLU A 248 12.31 5.32 -4.21
N TYR A 249 13.08 4.70 -3.34
CA TYR A 249 14.47 4.32 -3.68
C TYR A 249 14.50 3.44 -4.92
N PHE A 250 13.63 2.45 -5.02
CA PHE A 250 13.53 1.58 -6.20
C PHE A 250 12.86 2.28 -7.38
N MET A 251 11.84 3.10 -7.14
CA MET A 251 11.18 3.87 -8.20
C MET A 251 12.18 4.79 -8.93
N TYR A 252 13.04 5.51 -8.20
CA TYR A 252 14.06 6.37 -8.81
C TYR A 252 15.22 5.58 -9.44
N LYS A 253 15.36 4.28 -9.15
CA LYS A 253 16.23 3.35 -9.89
C LYS A 253 15.58 2.79 -11.16
N GLY A 254 14.41 3.29 -11.56
CA GLY A 254 13.69 2.85 -12.75
C GLY A 254 12.84 1.59 -12.57
N LYS A 255 12.72 1.05 -11.35
CA LYS A 255 11.90 -0.14 -11.07
C LYS A 255 10.43 0.22 -10.84
N ALA A 256 9.55 -0.75 -11.08
CA ALA A 256 8.16 -0.67 -10.65
C ALA A 256 8.06 -1.06 -9.17
N THR A 257 7.32 -0.29 -8.39
CA THR A 257 7.11 -0.54 -6.97
C THR A 257 5.62 -0.53 -6.62
N LEU A 258 5.27 -1.33 -5.63
CA LEU A 258 3.93 -1.38 -5.04
C LEU A 258 4.06 -1.11 -3.55
N VAL A 259 3.35 -0.12 -3.03
CA VAL A 259 3.28 0.17 -1.60
C VAL A 259 1.85 -0.01 -1.09
N ILE A 260 1.70 -0.75 0.00
CA ILE A 260 0.42 -1.02 0.65
C ILE A 260 0.45 -0.39 2.03
N TYR A 261 -0.57 0.41 2.36
CA TYR A 261 -0.71 1.04 3.68
C TYR A 261 -1.88 0.43 4.44
N ASP A 262 -1.62 -0.47 5.36
CA ASP A 262 -2.64 -1.21 6.13
C ASP A 262 -2.60 -0.84 7.63
N ASP A 263 -3.40 0.14 8.15
CA ASP A 263 -4.32 1.01 7.43
C ASP A 263 -4.08 2.50 7.75
N LEU A 264 -4.46 3.38 6.84
CA LEU A 264 -4.33 4.84 7.01
C LEU A 264 -5.33 5.42 8.03
N THR A 265 -6.41 4.72 8.36
CA THR A 265 -7.33 5.14 9.43
C THR A 265 -6.59 5.22 10.76
N LYS A 266 -5.73 4.24 11.04
CA LYS A 266 -4.92 4.23 12.27
C LYS A 266 -3.82 5.28 12.25
N GLN A 267 -3.21 5.54 11.09
CA GLN A 267 -2.30 6.68 10.96
C GLN A 267 -3.00 8.00 11.33
N ALA A 268 -4.20 8.23 10.80
CA ALA A 268 -4.97 9.43 11.13
C ALA A 268 -5.32 9.50 12.62
N MET A 269 -5.67 8.39 13.25
CA MET A 269 -5.92 8.32 14.69
C MET A 269 -4.68 8.66 15.51
N ALA A 270 -3.51 8.12 15.13
CA ALA A 270 -2.23 8.43 15.75
C ALA A 270 -1.89 9.93 15.61
N TYR A 271 -2.10 10.50 14.42
CA TYR A 271 -1.89 11.91 14.16
C TYR A 271 -2.84 12.81 14.99
N ARG A 272 -4.12 12.41 15.11
CA ARG A 272 -5.09 13.08 15.99
C ARG A 272 -4.61 13.09 17.44
N GLN A 273 -4.17 11.93 17.95
CA GLN A 273 -3.65 11.80 19.32
C GLN A 273 -2.47 12.75 19.55
N MET A 274 -1.46 12.75 18.67
CA MET A 274 -0.30 13.64 18.79
C MET A 274 -0.69 15.11 18.72
N SER A 275 -1.59 15.48 17.80
CA SER A 275 -2.02 16.86 17.62
C SER A 275 -2.78 17.40 18.85
N LEU A 276 -3.63 16.58 19.48
CA LEU A 276 -4.32 16.93 20.71
C LEU A 276 -3.35 17.11 21.89
N LEU A 277 -2.35 16.23 22.01
CA LEU A 277 -1.31 16.35 23.03
C LEU A 277 -0.45 17.61 22.83
N LEU A 278 -0.16 17.98 21.57
CA LEU A 278 0.50 19.25 21.22
C LEU A 278 -0.43 20.47 21.34
N ARG A 279 -1.67 20.30 21.83
CA ARG A 279 -2.69 21.34 22.00
C ARG A 279 -3.07 22.08 20.70
N ARG A 280 -2.94 21.44 19.56
CA ARG A 280 -3.46 21.97 18.30
C ARG A 280 -5.00 21.97 18.34
N PRO A 281 -5.67 23.02 17.83
CA PRO A 281 -7.12 23.09 17.87
C PRO A 281 -7.76 21.95 17.07
N PRO A 282 -8.72 21.21 17.65
CA PRO A 282 -9.41 20.13 16.95
C PRO A 282 -10.44 20.66 15.96
N GLY A 283 -10.60 19.99 14.83
CA GLY A 283 -11.64 20.18 13.83
C GLY A 283 -12.71 19.09 13.86
N ARG A 284 -13.24 18.74 12.68
CA ARG A 284 -14.25 17.68 12.53
C ARG A 284 -13.74 16.34 13.09
N GLU A 285 -14.56 15.66 13.87
CA GLU A 285 -14.27 14.38 14.55
C GLU A 285 -12.98 14.45 15.40
N ALA A 286 -12.66 15.64 15.95
CA ALA A 286 -11.45 15.94 16.69
C ALA A 286 -10.13 15.76 15.92
N TYR A 287 -10.17 15.63 14.60
CA TYR A 287 -8.96 15.66 13.78
C TYR A 287 -8.43 17.08 13.61
N PRO A 288 -7.11 17.28 13.52
CA PRO A 288 -6.54 18.57 13.20
C PRO A 288 -6.90 18.99 11.76
N GLY A 289 -6.92 20.31 11.50
CA GLY A 289 -7.34 20.85 10.21
C GLY A 289 -6.47 20.42 9.00
N ASP A 290 -5.26 19.97 9.26
CA ASP A 290 -4.29 19.54 8.25
C ASP A 290 -4.29 18.02 7.97
N VAL A 291 -5.28 17.26 8.48
CA VAL A 291 -5.33 15.80 8.26
C VAL A 291 -5.52 15.43 6.78
N PHE A 292 -6.16 16.29 5.97
CA PHE A 292 -6.20 16.10 4.53
C PHE A 292 -4.78 16.16 3.92
N TYR A 293 -4.00 17.13 4.34
CA TYR A 293 -2.61 17.29 3.88
C TYR A 293 -1.71 16.13 4.32
N LEU A 294 -1.98 15.53 5.49
CA LEU A 294 -1.30 14.30 5.94
C LEU A 294 -1.35 13.20 4.89
N HIS A 295 -2.54 12.86 4.41
CA HIS A 295 -2.71 11.79 3.43
C HIS A 295 -2.38 12.22 1.99
N SER A 296 -2.66 13.48 1.61
CA SER A 296 -2.38 13.94 0.25
C SER A 296 -0.88 14.00 -0.04
N ARG A 297 -0.05 14.53 0.86
CA ARG A 297 1.41 14.56 0.68
C ARG A 297 2.06 13.17 0.67
N LEU A 298 1.45 12.18 1.33
CA LEU A 298 1.87 10.78 1.27
C LEU A 298 1.52 10.15 -0.07
N LEU A 299 0.24 10.24 -0.46
CA LEU A 299 -0.29 9.53 -1.63
C LEU A 299 0.14 10.18 -2.94
N GLU A 300 0.38 11.49 -2.98
CA GLU A 300 0.90 12.17 -4.18
C GLU A 300 2.34 11.76 -4.55
N ARG A 301 3.08 11.13 -3.66
CA ARG A 301 4.40 10.54 -3.96
C ARG A 301 4.29 9.34 -4.89
N ALA A 302 3.14 8.65 -4.90
CA ALA A 302 2.86 7.56 -5.83
C ALA A 302 2.59 8.13 -7.23
N ALA A 303 3.41 7.75 -8.20
CA ALA A 303 3.34 8.23 -9.57
C ALA A 303 4.08 7.29 -10.54
N LYS A 304 3.80 7.44 -11.84
CA LYS A 304 4.63 6.93 -12.93
C LYS A 304 5.60 8.03 -13.34
N LEU A 305 6.88 7.78 -13.23
CA LEU A 305 7.93 8.74 -13.64
C LEU A 305 8.07 8.79 -15.16
N SER A 306 8.50 9.96 -15.64
CA SER A 306 8.88 10.16 -17.04
C SER A 306 10.13 9.35 -17.42
N ASP A 307 10.29 9.07 -18.70
CA ASP A 307 11.44 8.29 -19.21
C ASP A 307 12.78 8.99 -18.92
N ALA A 308 12.78 10.33 -18.81
CA ALA A 308 13.95 11.12 -18.41
C ALA A 308 14.43 10.84 -16.97
N LEU A 309 13.53 10.37 -16.11
CA LEU A 309 13.81 9.96 -14.72
C LEU A 309 13.90 8.43 -14.55
N GLY A 310 14.10 7.70 -15.64
CA GLY A 310 14.26 6.24 -15.63
C GLY A 310 12.95 5.45 -15.74
N GLY A 311 11.79 6.10 -15.92
CA GLY A 311 10.52 5.44 -16.18
C GLY A 311 9.98 4.54 -15.05
N GLY A 312 10.53 4.63 -13.84
CA GLY A 312 10.04 3.88 -12.68
C GLY A 312 8.61 4.26 -12.27
N SER A 313 8.00 3.46 -11.42
CA SER A 313 6.65 3.73 -10.92
C SER A 313 6.50 3.34 -9.47
N MET A 314 5.64 4.05 -8.75
CA MET A 314 5.19 3.66 -7.42
C MET A 314 3.67 3.65 -7.40
N THR A 315 3.08 2.46 -7.27
CA THR A 315 1.65 2.25 -7.13
C THR A 315 1.30 2.18 -5.65
N ALA A 316 0.28 2.90 -5.22
CA ALA A 316 -0.15 2.90 -3.83
C ALA A 316 -1.51 2.24 -3.67
N LEU A 317 -1.62 1.31 -2.74
CA LEU A 317 -2.87 0.70 -2.28
C LEU A 317 -3.10 1.08 -0.81
N PRO A 318 -3.65 2.27 -0.54
CA PRO A 318 -4.07 2.62 0.80
C PRO A 318 -5.31 1.79 1.21
N ILE A 319 -5.33 1.35 2.46
CA ILE A 319 -6.47 0.68 3.07
C ILE A 319 -7.11 1.63 4.07
N ILE A 320 -8.42 1.75 3.99
CA ILE A 320 -9.25 2.49 4.95
C ILE A 320 -10.28 1.55 5.57
N GLU A 321 -10.41 1.63 6.89
CA GLU A 321 -11.43 0.91 7.63
C GLU A 321 -12.65 1.80 7.84
N THR A 322 -13.82 1.31 7.43
CA THR A 322 -15.10 1.94 7.72
C THR A 322 -15.80 1.29 8.92
N GLN A 323 -16.79 1.97 9.46
CA GLN A 323 -17.70 1.45 10.47
C GLN A 323 -19.11 1.46 9.89
N ALA A 324 -19.79 0.31 9.95
CA ALA A 324 -21.15 0.15 9.41
C ALA A 324 -21.28 0.61 7.94
N SER A 325 -20.25 0.37 7.13
CA SER A 325 -20.17 0.75 5.71
C SER A 325 -20.32 2.26 5.44
N ASP A 326 -20.10 3.12 6.46
CA ASP A 326 -20.19 4.57 6.30
C ASP A 326 -18.96 5.14 5.58
N VAL A 327 -19.14 5.42 4.29
CA VAL A 327 -18.12 6.08 3.45
C VAL A 327 -18.16 7.60 3.56
N SER A 328 -19.17 8.17 4.23
CA SER A 328 -19.35 9.62 4.39
C SER A 328 -18.56 10.19 5.59
N ALA A 329 -17.96 9.32 6.41
CA ALA A 329 -17.09 9.71 7.50
C ALA A 329 -15.88 10.54 7.01
N TYR A 330 -15.25 11.28 7.91
CA TYR A 330 -14.26 12.31 7.53
C TYR A 330 -13.03 11.73 6.83
N ILE A 331 -12.41 10.69 7.37
CA ILE A 331 -11.20 10.09 6.79
C ILE A 331 -11.50 9.37 5.46
N PRO A 332 -12.52 8.50 5.33
CA PRO A 332 -12.90 7.91 4.05
C PRO A 332 -13.11 8.93 2.95
N THR A 333 -13.89 9.98 3.20
CA THR A 333 -14.19 11.04 2.22
C THR A 333 -12.92 11.73 1.72
N ASN A 334 -11.99 12.05 2.63
CA ASN A 334 -10.72 12.68 2.29
C ASN A 334 -9.89 11.77 1.38
N VAL A 335 -9.72 10.50 1.74
CA VAL A 335 -8.87 9.57 0.97
C VAL A 335 -9.49 9.22 -0.38
N ILE A 336 -10.81 9.05 -0.49
CA ILE A 336 -11.52 8.87 -1.78
C ILE A 336 -11.25 10.06 -2.73
N SER A 337 -11.18 11.28 -2.20
CA SER A 337 -10.90 12.46 -3.03
C SER A 337 -9.46 12.55 -3.53
N ILE A 338 -8.50 12.01 -2.76
CA ILE A 338 -7.06 12.03 -3.10
C ILE A 338 -6.72 10.91 -4.09
N THR A 339 -7.40 9.77 -4.03
CA THR A 339 -7.08 8.57 -4.81
C THR A 339 -7.67 8.60 -6.22
N ASP A 340 -7.12 7.78 -7.12
CA ASP A 340 -7.54 7.65 -8.51
C ASP A 340 -8.65 6.61 -8.70
N GLY A 341 -9.29 6.20 -7.63
CA GLY A 341 -10.38 5.25 -7.59
C GLY A 341 -10.45 4.51 -6.26
N GLN A 342 -11.47 3.66 -6.13
CA GLN A 342 -11.69 2.86 -4.93
C GLN A 342 -12.25 1.47 -5.24
N ILE A 343 -11.80 0.49 -4.48
CA ILE A 343 -12.33 -0.86 -4.40
C ILE A 343 -13.13 -0.95 -3.09
N PHE A 344 -14.44 -1.01 -3.20
CA PHE A 344 -15.34 -1.08 -2.04
C PHE A 344 -15.68 -2.52 -1.70
N LEU A 345 -15.42 -2.92 -0.45
CA LEU A 345 -15.76 -4.23 0.08
C LEU A 345 -17.03 -4.16 0.93
N SER A 346 -18.06 -4.89 0.51
CA SER A 346 -19.35 -4.95 1.19
C SER A 346 -19.39 -6.06 2.22
N ASN A 347 -19.88 -5.73 3.42
CA ASN A 347 -20.09 -6.70 4.48
C ASN A 347 -21.21 -7.70 4.11
N ASP A 348 -22.25 -7.24 3.43
CA ASP A 348 -23.37 -8.08 2.99
C ASP A 348 -22.93 -9.15 1.99
N LEU A 349 -22.08 -8.77 1.01
CA LEU A 349 -21.51 -9.71 0.05
C LEU A 349 -20.58 -10.72 0.76
N PHE A 350 -19.80 -10.25 1.73
CA PHE A 350 -18.90 -11.12 2.50
C PHE A 350 -19.68 -12.18 3.29
N ASN A 351 -20.75 -11.76 3.97
CA ASN A 351 -21.60 -12.64 4.77
C ASN A 351 -22.43 -13.60 3.91
N SER A 352 -22.81 -13.20 2.68
CA SER A 352 -23.46 -14.08 1.70
C SER A 352 -22.51 -15.08 1.03
N GLY A 353 -21.22 -15.08 1.42
CA GLY A 353 -20.21 -16.02 0.91
C GLY A 353 -19.61 -15.65 -0.45
N ILE A 354 -19.79 -14.42 -0.92
CA ILE A 354 -19.13 -13.88 -2.11
C ILE A 354 -17.78 -13.35 -1.68
N ARG A 355 -16.71 -14.03 -2.09
CA ARG A 355 -15.32 -13.68 -1.74
C ARG A 355 -14.43 -13.75 -2.96
N PRO A 356 -13.74 -12.63 -3.32
CA PRO A 356 -13.70 -11.34 -2.64
C PRO A 356 -15.04 -10.59 -2.67
N ALA A 357 -15.34 -9.86 -1.58
CA ALA A 357 -16.64 -9.20 -1.37
C ALA A 357 -16.71 -7.82 -2.06
N ILE A 358 -16.25 -7.73 -3.30
CA ILE A 358 -16.12 -6.47 -4.04
C ILE A 358 -17.50 -6.05 -4.57
N ASN A 359 -17.93 -4.86 -4.19
CA ASN A 359 -19.11 -4.24 -4.77
C ASN A 359 -18.74 -3.50 -6.06
N VAL A 360 -19.03 -4.10 -7.19
CA VAL A 360 -18.69 -3.58 -8.53
C VAL A 360 -19.42 -2.29 -8.86
N GLY A 361 -20.63 -2.08 -8.31
CA GLY A 361 -21.46 -0.92 -8.59
C GLY A 361 -20.88 0.40 -8.10
N ILE A 362 -20.26 0.39 -6.92
CA ILE A 362 -19.65 1.58 -6.28
C ILE A 362 -18.14 1.62 -6.35
N SER A 363 -17.51 0.56 -6.85
CA SER A 363 -16.07 0.52 -7.10
C SER A 363 -15.73 1.15 -8.44
N VAL A 364 -14.70 1.99 -8.47
CA VAL A 364 -14.32 2.78 -9.66
C VAL A 364 -12.80 2.82 -9.79
N SER A 365 -12.29 2.63 -10.99
CA SER A 365 -10.92 2.99 -11.38
C SER A 365 -10.98 4.14 -12.39
N ARG A 366 -10.34 5.28 -12.08
CA ARG A 366 -10.31 6.45 -12.97
C ARG A 366 -9.36 6.24 -14.16
N VAL A 367 -8.38 5.36 -14.05
CA VAL A 367 -7.50 4.98 -15.15
C VAL A 367 -8.22 4.02 -16.11
N GLY A 368 -8.99 3.09 -15.57
CA GLY A 368 -9.86 2.21 -16.32
C GLY A 368 -9.10 1.34 -17.35
N SER A 369 -9.68 1.16 -18.52
CA SER A 369 -9.15 0.24 -19.55
C SER A 369 -7.77 0.62 -20.12
N ALA A 370 -7.22 1.80 -19.81
CA ALA A 370 -5.83 2.14 -20.14
C ALA A 370 -4.82 1.30 -19.34
N ALA A 371 -5.23 0.83 -18.16
CA ALA A 371 -4.46 -0.06 -17.28
C ALA A 371 -4.79 -1.56 -17.50
N GLN A 372 -5.34 -1.93 -18.64
CA GLN A 372 -5.61 -3.34 -18.98
C GLN A 372 -4.74 -3.83 -20.12
N THR A 373 -4.39 -5.11 -20.10
CA THR A 373 -3.82 -5.79 -21.27
C THR A 373 -4.84 -5.81 -22.41
N LYS A 374 -4.38 -5.83 -23.66
CA LYS A 374 -5.29 -5.87 -24.81
C LYS A 374 -6.20 -7.11 -24.80
N ALA A 375 -5.70 -8.24 -24.29
CA ALA A 375 -6.47 -9.45 -24.11
C ALA A 375 -7.62 -9.26 -23.13
N MET A 376 -7.35 -8.73 -21.93
CA MET A 376 -8.35 -8.49 -20.92
C MET A 376 -9.39 -7.48 -21.40
N LYS A 377 -8.96 -6.37 -22.02
CA LYS A 377 -9.86 -5.32 -22.54
C LYS A 377 -10.84 -5.87 -23.57
N LYS A 378 -10.40 -6.79 -24.49
CA LYS A 378 -11.25 -7.40 -25.51
C LYS A 378 -12.37 -8.26 -24.88
N VAL A 379 -12.05 -9.00 -23.82
CA VAL A 379 -12.95 -9.98 -23.22
C VAL A 379 -13.80 -9.38 -22.08
N ALA A 380 -13.19 -8.60 -21.17
CA ALA A 380 -13.87 -8.09 -19.98
C ALA A 380 -14.79 -6.88 -20.22
N GLY A 381 -14.73 -6.25 -21.42
CA GLY A 381 -15.43 -4.98 -21.68
C GLY A 381 -16.95 -5.02 -21.45
N LYS A 382 -17.59 -6.16 -21.60
CA LYS A 382 -19.04 -6.34 -21.37
C LYS A 382 -19.39 -6.76 -19.96
N MET A 383 -18.44 -7.30 -19.19
CA MET A 383 -18.69 -7.96 -17.92
C MET A 383 -19.28 -7.02 -16.86
N LYS A 384 -18.74 -5.80 -16.76
CA LYS A 384 -19.24 -4.81 -15.80
C LYS A 384 -20.71 -4.44 -16.06
N LEU A 385 -21.09 -4.30 -17.34
CA LEU A 385 -22.45 -3.99 -17.74
C LEU A 385 -23.40 -5.16 -17.42
N GLU A 386 -23.01 -6.39 -17.75
CA GLU A 386 -23.82 -7.59 -17.47
C GLU A 386 -24.07 -7.78 -15.98
N LEU A 387 -23.03 -7.57 -15.15
CA LEU A 387 -23.20 -7.65 -13.69
C LEU A 387 -24.03 -6.50 -13.10
N ALA A 388 -23.94 -5.30 -13.67
CA ALA A 388 -24.79 -4.18 -13.26
C ALA A 388 -26.27 -4.48 -13.59
N GLN A 389 -26.55 -4.93 -14.80
CA GLN A 389 -27.90 -5.34 -15.21
C GLN A 389 -28.43 -6.51 -14.35
N PHE A 390 -27.57 -7.48 -14.06
CA PHE A 390 -27.93 -8.57 -13.16
C PHE A 390 -28.32 -8.07 -11.77
N ALA A 391 -27.58 -7.13 -11.18
CA ALA A 391 -27.89 -6.59 -9.86
C ALA A 391 -29.24 -5.84 -9.83
N GLU A 392 -29.55 -5.09 -10.89
CA GLU A 392 -30.84 -4.43 -11.04
C GLU A 392 -31.99 -5.43 -11.17
N LEU A 393 -31.81 -6.46 -12.01
CA LEU A 393 -32.82 -7.52 -12.21
C LEU A 393 -32.98 -8.39 -10.95
N GLU A 394 -31.91 -8.68 -10.22
CA GLU A 394 -31.96 -9.42 -8.95
C GLU A 394 -32.81 -8.67 -7.92
N ALA A 395 -32.60 -7.36 -7.78
CA ALA A 395 -33.41 -6.52 -6.91
C ALA A 395 -34.87 -6.48 -7.34
N PHE A 396 -35.17 -6.40 -8.64
CA PHE A 396 -36.53 -6.40 -9.18
C PHE A 396 -37.22 -7.75 -9.01
N SER A 397 -36.48 -8.85 -9.19
CA SER A 397 -37.03 -10.22 -9.09
C SER A 397 -37.54 -10.58 -7.70
N GLN A 398 -37.11 -9.86 -6.65
CA GLN A 398 -37.64 -10.04 -5.28
C GLN A 398 -39.10 -9.57 -5.14
N PHE A 399 -39.57 -8.72 -6.04
CA PHE A 399 -40.90 -8.13 -5.99
C PHE A 399 -41.84 -8.62 -7.12
N ALA A 400 -41.28 -9.20 -8.19
CA ALA A 400 -42.06 -9.67 -9.35
C ALA A 400 -42.36 -11.16 -9.26
N SER A 401 -43.61 -11.53 -9.40
CA SER A 401 -44.06 -12.94 -9.38
C SER A 401 -43.84 -13.67 -10.71
N ASP A 402 -43.90 -12.96 -11.84
CA ASP A 402 -43.72 -13.53 -13.18
C ASP A 402 -42.64 -12.76 -13.95
N LEU A 403 -41.57 -13.46 -14.30
CA LEU A 403 -40.47 -12.95 -15.13
C LEU A 403 -40.55 -13.62 -16.51
N ASP A 404 -40.34 -12.84 -17.57
CA ASP A 404 -40.23 -13.36 -18.92
C ASP A 404 -38.96 -14.25 -19.09
N GLU A 405 -39.00 -15.14 -20.08
CA GLU A 405 -37.93 -16.13 -20.30
C GLU A 405 -36.56 -15.51 -20.57
N ALA A 406 -36.52 -14.32 -21.21
CA ALA A 406 -35.29 -13.60 -21.48
C ALA A 406 -34.65 -13.09 -20.18
N THR A 407 -35.44 -12.50 -19.28
CA THR A 407 -35.03 -12.03 -17.96
C THR A 407 -34.56 -13.20 -17.08
N GLN A 408 -35.25 -14.35 -17.11
CA GLN A 408 -34.82 -15.55 -16.37
C GLN A 408 -33.46 -16.05 -16.85
N LYS A 409 -33.21 -16.09 -18.17
CA LYS A 409 -31.92 -16.48 -18.73
C LYS A 409 -30.80 -15.51 -18.32
N GLN A 410 -31.10 -14.22 -18.30
CA GLN A 410 -30.14 -13.18 -17.90
C GLN A 410 -29.78 -13.29 -16.40
N LEU A 411 -30.79 -13.53 -15.53
CA LEU A 411 -30.56 -13.79 -14.11
C LEU A 411 -29.76 -15.07 -13.88
N ALA A 412 -30.06 -16.14 -14.58
CA ALA A 412 -29.33 -17.41 -14.50
C ALA A 412 -27.87 -17.26 -14.92
N ARG A 413 -27.59 -16.48 -15.97
CA ARG A 413 -26.24 -16.16 -16.42
C ARG A 413 -25.49 -15.29 -15.41
N GLY A 414 -26.12 -14.22 -14.92
CA GLY A 414 -25.54 -13.33 -13.92
C GLY A 414 -25.17 -14.04 -12.63
N THR A 415 -26.00 -14.97 -12.17
CA THR A 415 -25.69 -15.82 -11.00
C THR A 415 -24.43 -16.65 -11.23
N ARG A 416 -24.28 -17.26 -12.42
CA ARG A 416 -23.07 -18.05 -12.77
C ARG A 416 -21.82 -17.15 -12.92
N LEU A 417 -21.95 -15.95 -13.48
CA LEU A 417 -20.86 -14.98 -13.54
C LEU A 417 -20.39 -14.57 -12.14
N ARG A 418 -21.33 -14.37 -11.21
CA ARG A 418 -21.02 -14.07 -9.80
C ARG A 418 -20.29 -15.23 -9.12
N GLU A 419 -20.68 -16.49 -9.38
CA GLU A 419 -19.99 -17.68 -8.88
C GLU A 419 -18.57 -17.82 -9.47
N LEU A 420 -18.39 -17.52 -10.75
CA LEU A 420 -17.10 -17.54 -11.44
C LEU A 420 -16.10 -16.56 -10.82
N LEU A 421 -16.57 -15.41 -10.32
CA LEU A 421 -15.73 -14.38 -9.69
C LEU A 421 -15.28 -14.72 -8.26
N LYS A 422 -15.83 -15.78 -7.67
CA LYS A 422 -15.39 -16.25 -6.36
C LYS A 422 -14.00 -16.88 -6.46
N GLN A 423 -13.05 -16.33 -5.73
CA GLN A 423 -11.66 -16.76 -5.74
C GLN A 423 -11.18 -17.04 -4.31
N PRO A 424 -10.49 -18.16 -4.04
CA PRO A 424 -9.91 -18.43 -2.74
C PRO A 424 -8.74 -17.49 -2.46
N GLN A 425 -8.46 -17.24 -1.18
CA GLN A 425 -7.31 -16.45 -0.76
C GLN A 425 -5.98 -17.16 -1.09
N ASN A 426 -4.92 -16.39 -1.26
CA ASN A 426 -3.56 -16.85 -1.55
C ASN A 426 -3.44 -17.69 -2.84
N SER A 427 -4.31 -17.40 -3.80
CA SER A 427 -4.41 -18.12 -5.07
C SER A 427 -4.66 -17.15 -6.24
N PRO A 428 -3.73 -16.21 -6.49
CA PRO A 428 -3.85 -15.29 -7.60
C PRO A 428 -3.79 -16.04 -8.93
N LEU A 429 -4.56 -15.57 -9.92
CA LEU A 429 -4.63 -16.13 -11.26
C LEU A 429 -3.83 -15.29 -12.25
N SER A 430 -3.16 -15.95 -13.19
CA SER A 430 -2.48 -15.28 -14.30
C SER A 430 -3.50 -14.63 -15.26
N VAL A 431 -3.04 -13.64 -16.04
CA VAL A 431 -3.89 -12.94 -17.03
C VAL A 431 -4.55 -13.93 -18.01
N GLY A 432 -3.83 -14.94 -18.47
CA GLY A 432 -4.36 -15.95 -19.37
C GLY A 432 -5.50 -16.76 -18.76
N GLU A 433 -5.35 -17.18 -17.50
CA GLU A 433 -6.39 -17.91 -16.76
C GLU A 433 -7.62 -17.05 -16.53
N GLN A 434 -7.43 -15.78 -16.13
CA GLN A 434 -8.52 -14.83 -15.93
C GLN A 434 -9.31 -14.58 -17.22
N VAL A 435 -8.61 -14.32 -18.33
CA VAL A 435 -9.22 -14.11 -19.65
C VAL A 435 -10.00 -15.36 -20.10
N ALA A 436 -9.46 -16.55 -19.86
CA ALA A 436 -10.15 -17.81 -20.19
C ALA A 436 -11.45 -17.98 -19.39
N LEU A 437 -11.41 -17.72 -18.07
CA LEU A 437 -12.59 -17.81 -17.22
C LEU A 437 -13.67 -16.82 -17.65
N ILE A 438 -13.27 -15.56 -17.85
CA ILE A 438 -14.21 -14.49 -18.24
C ILE A 438 -14.83 -14.78 -19.60
N PHE A 439 -14.03 -15.23 -20.57
CA PHE A 439 -14.52 -15.62 -21.89
C PHE A 439 -15.54 -16.75 -21.80
N THR A 440 -15.28 -17.76 -20.98
CA THR A 440 -16.18 -18.90 -20.74
C THR A 440 -17.51 -18.44 -20.14
N GLY A 441 -17.47 -17.52 -19.18
CA GLY A 441 -18.68 -16.99 -18.53
C GLY A 441 -19.54 -16.12 -19.44
N ILE A 442 -18.93 -15.13 -20.10
CA ILE A 442 -19.65 -14.15 -20.94
C ILE A 442 -20.28 -14.82 -22.17
N ASN A 443 -19.60 -15.79 -22.79
CA ASN A 443 -20.10 -16.44 -24.01
C ASN A 443 -21.08 -17.60 -23.72
N GLY A 444 -21.54 -17.76 -22.48
CA GLY A 444 -22.61 -18.69 -22.13
C GLY A 444 -22.19 -20.18 -22.05
N TYR A 445 -20.89 -20.48 -22.06
CA TYR A 445 -20.41 -21.87 -21.93
C TYR A 445 -20.72 -22.50 -20.57
N LEU A 446 -21.12 -21.69 -19.57
CA LEU A 446 -21.53 -22.15 -18.24
C LEU A 446 -23.04 -22.34 -18.12
N ASP A 447 -23.86 -21.96 -19.12
CA ASP A 447 -25.31 -21.91 -19.00
C ASP A 447 -25.94 -23.30 -18.75
N ASP A 448 -25.30 -24.36 -19.22
CA ASP A 448 -25.76 -25.76 -19.05
C ASP A 448 -25.35 -26.38 -17.70
N LEU A 449 -24.46 -25.70 -16.93
CA LEU A 449 -23.99 -26.22 -15.65
C LEU A 449 -24.89 -25.74 -14.50
N ALA A 450 -25.10 -26.59 -13.49
CA ALA A 450 -25.73 -26.16 -12.26
C ALA A 450 -24.85 -25.13 -11.53
N VAL A 451 -25.45 -24.15 -10.86
CA VAL A 451 -24.71 -23.08 -10.17
C VAL A 451 -23.70 -23.64 -9.14
N SER A 452 -24.07 -24.74 -8.44
CA SER A 452 -23.19 -25.44 -7.50
C SER A 452 -21.90 -25.99 -8.13
N ASP A 453 -21.91 -26.27 -9.42
CA ASP A 453 -20.82 -26.93 -10.13
C ASP A 453 -19.87 -25.96 -10.79
N VAL A 454 -20.29 -24.70 -10.97
CA VAL A 454 -19.49 -23.67 -11.65
C VAL A 454 -18.11 -23.52 -11.01
N LYS A 455 -18.02 -23.43 -9.69
CA LYS A 455 -16.75 -23.30 -8.98
C LYS A 455 -15.84 -24.50 -9.21
N SER A 456 -16.37 -25.72 -9.12
CA SER A 456 -15.62 -26.96 -9.31
C SER A 456 -15.14 -27.08 -10.76
N TYR A 457 -15.98 -26.71 -11.72
CA TYR A 457 -15.62 -26.67 -13.12
C TYR A 457 -14.50 -25.65 -13.39
N CYS A 458 -14.61 -24.42 -12.90
CA CYS A 458 -13.57 -23.38 -13.06
C CYS A 458 -12.20 -23.84 -12.54
N LEU A 459 -12.15 -24.48 -11.37
CA LEU A 459 -10.92 -25.04 -10.83
C LEU A 459 -10.35 -26.18 -11.69
N SER A 460 -11.21 -27.06 -12.19
CA SER A 460 -10.82 -28.14 -13.11
C SER A 460 -10.32 -27.58 -14.43
N PHE A 461 -10.99 -26.55 -14.97
CA PHE A 461 -10.60 -25.90 -16.22
C PHE A 461 -9.24 -25.22 -16.15
N ILE A 462 -8.95 -24.47 -15.06
CA ILE A 462 -7.62 -23.87 -14.83
C ILE A 462 -6.53 -24.96 -14.79
N LYS A 463 -6.79 -26.06 -14.06
CA LYS A 463 -5.85 -27.21 -14.03
C LYS A 463 -5.64 -27.83 -15.40
N TYR A 464 -6.73 -27.99 -16.15
CA TYR A 464 -6.66 -28.50 -17.53
C TYR A 464 -5.80 -27.59 -18.41
N LEU A 465 -6.00 -26.26 -18.37
CA LEU A 465 -5.18 -25.32 -19.14
C LEU A 465 -3.71 -25.36 -18.76
N ALA A 466 -3.39 -25.56 -17.49
CA ALA A 466 -2.01 -25.64 -17.01
C ALA A 466 -1.30 -26.94 -17.39
N THR A 467 -2.05 -28.05 -17.55
CA THR A 467 -1.49 -29.40 -17.83
C THR A 467 -1.60 -29.82 -19.29
N SER A 468 -2.52 -29.23 -20.05
CA SER A 468 -2.73 -29.53 -21.47
C SER A 468 -1.62 -28.92 -22.33
N GLN A 469 -1.32 -29.53 -23.47
CA GLN A 469 -0.43 -28.96 -24.48
C GLN A 469 -1.10 -27.87 -25.33
N ASN A 470 -2.20 -27.29 -24.83
CA ASN A 470 -2.92 -26.25 -25.54
C ASN A 470 -2.09 -24.96 -25.58
N PRO A 471 -1.85 -24.35 -26.74
CA PRO A 471 -0.97 -23.19 -26.90
C PRO A 471 -1.57 -21.87 -26.35
N TYR A 472 -2.82 -21.88 -25.94
CA TYR A 472 -3.55 -20.67 -25.51
C TYR A 472 -2.80 -19.83 -24.47
N LEU A 473 -2.36 -20.44 -23.35
CA LEU A 473 -1.68 -19.71 -22.28
C LEU A 473 -0.35 -19.11 -22.76
N GLU A 474 0.36 -19.79 -23.63
CA GLU A 474 1.63 -19.31 -24.19
C GLU A 474 1.41 -18.14 -25.15
N ILE A 475 0.38 -18.21 -26.00
CA ILE A 475 0.00 -17.12 -26.91
C ILE A 475 -0.34 -15.87 -26.10
N ILE A 476 -1.18 -15.98 -25.06
CA ILE A 476 -1.53 -14.82 -24.22
C ILE A 476 -0.31 -14.27 -23.50
N ARG A 477 0.55 -15.14 -22.95
CA ARG A 477 1.75 -14.72 -22.21
C ARG A 477 2.75 -13.95 -23.08
N THR A 478 2.91 -14.37 -24.35
CA THR A 478 3.91 -13.77 -25.25
C THR A 478 3.38 -12.51 -25.95
N THR A 479 2.11 -12.52 -26.35
CA THR A 479 1.54 -11.43 -27.16
C THR A 479 0.79 -10.38 -26.35
N ASN A 480 0.32 -10.72 -25.13
CA ASN A 480 -0.64 -9.93 -24.33
C ASN A 480 -1.91 -9.55 -25.11
N GLN A 481 -2.24 -10.33 -26.19
CA GLN A 481 -3.38 -10.07 -27.06
C GLN A 481 -4.25 -11.32 -27.18
N PHE A 482 -5.56 -11.11 -27.30
CA PHE A 482 -6.52 -12.18 -27.59
C PHE A 482 -6.74 -12.24 -29.10
N THR A 483 -5.88 -13.01 -29.79
CA THR A 483 -5.90 -13.24 -31.23
C THR A 483 -6.97 -14.27 -31.62
N ASP A 484 -7.31 -14.35 -32.90
CA ASP A 484 -8.28 -15.33 -33.39
C ASP A 484 -7.77 -16.80 -33.20
N GLU A 485 -6.45 -17.00 -33.26
CA GLU A 485 -5.80 -18.26 -32.93
C GLU A 485 -5.95 -18.63 -31.45
N ALA A 486 -5.74 -17.63 -30.54
CA ALA A 486 -5.97 -17.83 -29.12
C ALA A 486 -7.44 -18.15 -28.82
N GLU A 487 -8.38 -17.48 -29.51
CA GLU A 487 -9.81 -17.74 -29.36
C GLU A 487 -10.18 -19.14 -29.83
N ALA A 488 -9.71 -19.58 -30.97
CA ALA A 488 -9.95 -20.94 -31.51
C ALA A 488 -9.42 -22.01 -30.56
N SER A 489 -8.18 -21.84 -30.10
CA SER A 489 -7.51 -22.72 -29.14
C SER A 489 -8.24 -22.77 -27.80
N LEU A 490 -8.74 -21.62 -27.31
CA LEU A 490 -9.52 -21.56 -26.08
C LEU A 490 -10.86 -22.26 -26.19
N LYS A 491 -11.59 -22.07 -27.31
CA LYS A 491 -12.86 -22.77 -27.59
C LYS A 491 -12.70 -24.29 -27.58
N GLN A 492 -11.62 -24.78 -28.19
CA GLN A 492 -11.29 -26.21 -28.16
C GLN A 492 -11.03 -26.68 -26.71
N ALA A 493 -10.21 -25.96 -25.95
CA ALA A 493 -9.94 -26.27 -24.54
C ALA A 493 -11.19 -26.29 -23.66
N ILE A 494 -12.13 -25.37 -23.90
CA ILE A 494 -13.42 -25.33 -23.18
C ILE A 494 -14.24 -26.59 -23.51
N ALA A 495 -14.36 -26.98 -24.77
CA ALA A 495 -15.12 -28.16 -25.17
C ALA A 495 -14.54 -29.44 -24.54
N GLU A 496 -13.23 -29.66 -24.68
CA GLU A 496 -12.54 -30.82 -24.12
C GLU A 496 -12.63 -30.89 -22.60
N SER A 497 -12.40 -29.78 -21.93
CA SER A 497 -12.47 -29.70 -20.43
C SER A 497 -13.89 -29.95 -19.92
N LYS A 498 -14.92 -29.47 -20.63
CA LYS A 498 -16.32 -29.67 -20.28
C LYS A 498 -16.73 -31.15 -20.41
N ASP A 499 -16.31 -31.81 -21.50
CA ASP A 499 -16.54 -33.24 -21.72
C ASP A 499 -15.87 -34.10 -20.63
N LEU A 500 -14.63 -33.75 -20.24
CA LEU A 500 -13.93 -34.40 -19.13
C LEU A 500 -14.63 -34.22 -17.81
N PHE A 501 -15.10 -33.00 -17.52
CA PHE A 501 -15.78 -32.69 -16.29
C PHE A 501 -17.12 -33.44 -16.15
N ILE A 502 -17.91 -33.50 -17.23
CA ILE A 502 -19.20 -34.22 -17.24
C ILE A 502 -18.97 -35.74 -17.08
N LYS A 503 -17.91 -36.32 -17.69
CA LYS A 503 -17.56 -37.73 -17.52
C LYS A 503 -17.02 -38.11 -16.15
N SER A 504 -16.48 -37.12 -15.42
CA SER A 504 -15.94 -37.32 -14.07
C SER A 504 -16.99 -37.20 -12.96
N LYS A 505 -18.20 -36.77 -13.28
CA LYS A 505 -19.37 -36.69 -12.42
C LYS A 505 -20.21 -37.97 -12.52
#